data_5479f3e4593154c0d2554a5e97d6502d
#
_entry.id   5479f3e4593154c0d2554a5e97d6502d
#
_cell.length_a   1.000
_cell.length_b   1.000
_cell.length_c   1.000
_cell.angle_alpha   90.00
_cell.angle_beta   90.00
_cell.angle_gamma   90.00
#
_symmetry.space_group_name_H-M   'P 1'
#
loop_
_entity.id
_entity.type
_entity.pdbx_description
1 polymer ?
#
loop_
_entity_poly.entity_id
_entity_poly.type
_entity_poly.pdbx_seq_one_letter_code
_entity_poly.pdbx_strand_id
1 'polypeptide(L)'
;MFKKVLPVLIIVVAVAVAALLRLARPEAEQNEPQQLIVVVDAMAVVVQDTYITVPSQGTVEPRTRTNLVSEVSGQVVEVSPAFVAGGFFRQGDTLIRLDDQNYRAAVSRAEASVATGRSLLEQERGQADVAQREWDRMTEAEQTRVRAKDLYLRKPQLEEAIARLVSAEADLTQAQTDLGKTTIFAPYDGLVSSKNTDIGQYVTTGASIAETFAVDYAEVRLPIPETKIAFLDLPTPTGNFNNANGLTNAADVDLISRIGNQNHQWTGKLTRTEGVLDTRTRVLFSVVQIEDPYNLYSNDSWNSEPLRIGTYVNAQIQGRLLEDVVVLPRYTLQANNLIWTADAEGRLRPKEVEVLTINGDDVYISGGLENGERVVLTRLENPLNGASVQVNYVDGNAQPVQTIE
;
A
#
# COMPACT_ATOMS: atom_id res chain seq x y z
N MET A 1 -7.92 -110.52 43.99
CA MET A 1 -7.55 -109.22 44.63
C MET A 1 -7.01 -108.16 43.64
N PHE A 2 -6.62 -108.50 42.44
CA PHE A 2 -6.03 -107.61 41.45
C PHE A 2 -6.99 -106.57 40.81
N LYS A 3 -8.32 -106.79 40.70
CA LYS A 3 -9.29 -105.90 40.04
C LYS A 3 -9.63 -104.60 40.79
N LYS A 4 -9.30 -104.47 42.06
CA LYS A 4 -9.60 -103.32 42.91
C LYS A 4 -8.43 -102.36 43.08
N VAL A 5 -7.23 -102.80 42.72
CA VAL A 5 -5.97 -101.98 42.85
C VAL A 5 -5.68 -101.17 41.61
N LEU A 6 -6.17 -101.61 40.43
CA LEU A 6 -5.93 -100.92 39.15
C LEU A 6 -6.45 -99.51 39.07
N PRO A 7 -7.70 -99.21 39.55
CA PRO A 7 -8.19 -97.81 39.48
C PRO A 7 -7.46 -96.83 40.40
N VAL A 8 -6.98 -97.30 41.54
CA VAL A 8 -6.23 -96.50 42.52
C VAL A 8 -4.83 -96.13 41.91
N LEU A 9 -4.21 -97.11 41.23
CA LEU A 9 -2.94 -96.90 40.59
C LEU A 9 -3.06 -95.87 39.47
N ILE A 10 -4.10 -95.87 38.67
CA ILE A 10 -4.34 -94.88 37.61
C ILE A 10 -4.54 -93.49 38.16
N ILE A 11 -5.25 -93.32 39.27
CA ILE A 11 -5.44 -92.04 39.94
C ILE A 11 -4.11 -91.49 40.45
N VAL A 12 -3.28 -92.37 41.12
CA VAL A 12 -1.96 -91.94 41.62
C VAL A 12 -1.02 -91.51 40.47
N VAL A 13 -1.02 -92.24 39.36
CA VAL A 13 -0.25 -91.87 38.13
C VAL A 13 -0.79 -90.57 37.53
N ALA A 14 -2.08 -90.37 37.48
CA ALA A 14 -2.68 -89.13 36.95
C ALA A 14 -2.33 -87.93 37.85
N VAL A 15 -2.32 -88.07 39.16
CA VAL A 15 -1.95 -87.03 40.13
C VAL A 15 -0.43 -86.73 39.99
N ALA A 16 0.41 -87.77 39.85
CA ALA A 16 1.86 -87.62 39.64
C ALA A 16 2.18 -86.90 38.34
N VAL A 17 1.50 -87.22 37.23
CA VAL A 17 1.64 -86.55 35.95
C VAL A 17 1.16 -85.07 36.03
N ALA A 18 0.03 -84.84 36.72
CA ALA A 18 -0.45 -83.44 36.92
C ALA A 18 0.47 -82.61 37.78
N ALA A 19 1.10 -83.24 38.82
CA ALA A 19 2.12 -82.57 39.64
C ALA A 19 3.42 -82.27 38.82
N LEU A 20 3.85 -83.19 37.96
CA LEU A 20 4.96 -83.03 37.09
C LEU A 20 4.72 -81.92 36.03
N LEU A 21 3.54 -81.85 35.48
CA LEU A 21 3.13 -80.77 34.55
C LEU A 21 3.04 -79.41 35.21
N ARG A 22 2.72 -79.34 36.51
CA ARG A 22 2.75 -78.10 37.26
C ARG A 22 4.19 -77.63 37.58
N LEU A 23 5.13 -78.54 37.85
CA LEU A 23 6.52 -78.23 38.07
C LEU A 23 7.26 -77.87 36.77
N ALA A 24 6.78 -78.42 35.63
CA ALA A 24 7.35 -78.18 34.31
C ALA A 24 6.72 -76.93 33.60
N ARG A 25 5.87 -76.17 34.28
CA ARG A 25 5.44 -74.87 33.70
C ARG A 25 6.62 -73.94 33.63
N PRO A 26 7.06 -73.53 32.44
CA PRO A 26 8.05 -72.43 32.34
C PRO A 26 7.38 -71.20 33.00
N GLU A 27 8.12 -70.53 33.89
CA GLU A 27 7.77 -69.19 34.30
C GLU A 27 7.55 -68.37 33.05
N ALA A 28 6.35 -67.81 32.87
CA ALA A 28 6.09 -66.86 31.81
C ALA A 28 7.07 -65.71 32.06
N GLU A 29 8.07 -65.56 31.16
CA GLU A 29 8.84 -64.37 31.11
C GLU A 29 7.85 -63.19 31.07
N GLN A 30 7.79 -62.44 32.15
CA GLN A 30 7.15 -61.13 32.14
C GLN A 30 8.02 -60.28 31.19
N ASN A 31 7.64 -60.28 29.92
CA ASN A 31 8.15 -59.24 29.02
C ASN A 31 7.76 -57.94 29.70
N GLU A 32 8.69 -57.29 30.35
CA GLU A 32 8.53 -55.87 30.70
C GLU A 32 8.03 -55.17 29.44
N PRO A 33 6.90 -54.40 29.54
CA PRO A 33 6.38 -53.71 28.39
C PRO A 33 7.54 -52.83 27.83
N GLN A 34 8.04 -53.22 26.65
CA GLN A 34 8.99 -52.37 25.96
C GLN A 34 8.33 -51.01 25.84
N GLN A 35 8.74 -50.05 26.65
CA GLN A 35 8.31 -48.67 26.52
C GLN A 35 8.78 -48.26 25.11
N LEU A 36 7.84 -48.13 24.21
CA LEU A 36 8.07 -47.51 22.88
C LEU A 36 8.57 -46.09 23.15
N ILE A 37 9.89 -45.93 23.13
CA ILE A 37 10.50 -44.61 23.27
C ILE A 37 10.21 -43.87 21.97
N VAL A 38 9.29 -42.91 22.01
CA VAL A 38 8.94 -42.06 20.88
C VAL A 38 10.13 -41.12 20.65
N VAL A 39 10.64 -41.10 19.42
CA VAL A 39 11.63 -40.11 19.02
C VAL A 39 10.92 -38.81 18.68
N VAL A 40 11.35 -37.72 19.28
CA VAL A 40 10.77 -36.37 19.05
C VAL A 40 11.85 -35.41 18.63
N ASP A 41 11.53 -34.58 17.69
CA ASP A 41 12.38 -33.46 17.34
C ASP A 41 12.12 -32.32 18.34
N ALA A 42 13.17 -31.70 18.83
CA ALA A 42 13.07 -30.58 19.75
C ALA A 42 14.06 -29.48 19.40
N MET A 43 13.63 -28.26 19.66
CA MET A 43 14.39 -27.04 19.48
C MET A 43 14.66 -26.39 20.84
N ALA A 44 15.88 -25.88 21.04
CA ALA A 44 16.20 -25.08 22.20
C ALA A 44 15.54 -23.71 22.10
N VAL A 45 14.86 -23.28 23.16
CA VAL A 45 14.26 -21.95 23.28
C VAL A 45 15.39 -20.90 23.28
N VAL A 46 15.24 -19.89 22.44
CA VAL A 46 16.07 -18.69 22.44
C VAL A 46 15.18 -17.51 22.74
N VAL A 47 15.40 -16.86 23.86
CA VAL A 47 14.78 -15.58 24.20
C VAL A 47 15.58 -14.48 23.54
N GLN A 48 14.94 -13.71 22.67
CA GLN A 48 15.63 -12.67 21.91
C GLN A 48 14.68 -11.52 21.58
N ASP A 49 15.29 -10.36 21.35
CA ASP A 49 14.57 -9.22 20.80
C ASP A 49 14.38 -9.42 19.29
N THR A 50 13.16 -9.26 18.81
CA THR A 50 12.87 -9.43 17.39
C THR A 50 11.81 -8.45 16.89
N TYR A 51 11.95 -8.03 15.63
CA TYR A 51 10.90 -7.22 14.99
C TYR A 51 9.78 -8.14 14.53
N ILE A 52 8.56 -7.78 14.90
CA ILE A 52 7.39 -8.45 14.33
C ILE A 52 7.16 -7.97 12.91
N THR A 53 6.81 -8.90 12.01
CA THR A 53 6.44 -8.54 10.63
C THR A 53 4.95 -8.74 10.47
N VAL A 54 4.22 -7.73 10.00
CA VAL A 54 2.78 -7.85 9.76
C VAL A 54 2.53 -8.07 8.27
N PRO A 55 2.05 -9.25 7.87
CA PRO A 55 1.74 -9.52 6.48
C PRO A 55 0.45 -8.81 6.06
N SER A 56 0.46 -8.27 4.86
CA SER A 56 -0.68 -7.68 4.19
C SER A 56 -0.57 -7.92 2.68
N GLN A 57 -1.53 -7.42 1.91
CA GLN A 57 -1.53 -7.58 0.47
C GLN A 57 -2.34 -6.46 -0.19
N GLY A 58 -1.96 -6.09 -1.41
CA GLY A 58 -2.64 -5.03 -2.11
C GLY A 58 -2.31 -4.99 -3.59
N THR A 59 -2.97 -4.09 -4.30
CA THR A 59 -2.68 -3.81 -5.70
C THR A 59 -1.95 -2.49 -5.80
N VAL A 60 -0.97 -2.41 -6.67
CA VAL A 60 -0.22 -1.19 -6.97
C VAL A 60 -1.10 -0.25 -7.77
N GLU A 61 -1.30 0.96 -7.28
CA GLU A 61 -2.08 2.01 -7.91
C GLU A 61 -1.21 3.25 -8.13
N PRO A 62 -1.51 4.08 -9.14
CA PRO A 62 -0.80 5.34 -9.29
C PRO A 62 -1.29 6.33 -8.23
N ARG A 63 -0.39 7.15 -7.71
CA ARG A 63 -0.77 8.23 -6.79
C ARG A 63 -1.73 9.24 -7.44
N THR A 64 -1.49 9.55 -8.70
CA THR A 64 -2.30 10.51 -9.47
C THR A 64 -2.76 9.86 -10.77
N ARG A 65 -4.06 9.88 -10.99
CA ARG A 65 -4.71 9.44 -12.24
C ARG A 65 -5.54 10.59 -12.78
N THR A 66 -5.37 10.92 -14.05
CA THR A 66 -6.03 12.05 -14.68
C THR A 66 -6.69 11.62 -15.99
N ASN A 67 -7.95 11.99 -16.15
CA ASN A 67 -8.59 11.94 -17.45
C ASN A 67 -8.35 13.29 -18.13
N LEU A 68 -7.48 13.32 -19.13
CA LEU A 68 -7.22 14.50 -19.93
C LEU A 68 -8.44 14.79 -20.83
N VAL A 69 -8.95 15.98 -20.72
CA VAL A 69 -10.10 16.45 -21.53
C VAL A 69 -9.73 17.66 -22.35
N SER A 70 -10.36 17.85 -23.51
CA SER A 70 -10.23 19.07 -24.28
C SER A 70 -11.03 20.19 -23.64
N GLU A 71 -10.41 21.34 -23.41
CA GLU A 71 -11.10 22.53 -22.91
C GLU A 71 -11.72 23.39 -24.03
N VAL A 72 -11.27 23.16 -25.28
CA VAL A 72 -11.74 23.85 -26.48
C VAL A 72 -12.04 22.85 -27.60
N SER A 73 -12.81 23.26 -28.59
CA SER A 73 -13.20 22.41 -29.70
C SER A 73 -12.28 22.63 -30.91
N GLY A 74 -11.89 21.55 -31.58
CA GLY A 74 -11.05 21.65 -32.78
C GLY A 74 -10.71 20.31 -33.38
N GLN A 75 -10.15 20.32 -34.58
CA GLN A 75 -9.59 19.13 -35.20
C GLN A 75 -8.17 18.90 -34.69
N VAL A 76 -7.84 17.64 -34.37
CA VAL A 76 -6.47 17.24 -34.01
C VAL A 76 -5.58 17.30 -35.25
N VAL A 77 -4.60 18.17 -35.22
CA VAL A 77 -3.64 18.34 -36.33
C VAL A 77 -2.28 17.69 -36.05
N GLU A 78 -1.95 17.53 -34.80
CA GLU A 78 -0.68 16.91 -34.39
C GLU A 78 -0.87 16.10 -33.13
N VAL A 79 -0.19 14.95 -33.08
CA VAL A 79 -0.15 14.03 -31.94
C VAL A 79 1.29 13.67 -31.67
N SER A 80 1.74 13.82 -30.43
CA SER A 80 3.11 13.43 -30.04
C SER A 80 3.37 11.95 -30.28
N PRO A 81 4.55 11.55 -30.73
CA PRO A 81 4.95 10.15 -30.82
C PRO A 81 4.89 9.41 -29.47
N ALA A 82 5.09 10.11 -28.36
CA ALA A 82 4.98 9.57 -27.01
C ALA A 82 3.51 9.36 -26.58
N PHE A 83 2.54 9.93 -27.28
CA PHE A 83 1.13 9.84 -26.96
C PHE A 83 0.50 8.56 -27.55
N VAL A 84 0.98 7.42 -27.06
CA VAL A 84 0.48 6.07 -27.33
C VAL A 84 0.25 5.33 -26.03
N ALA A 85 -0.65 4.36 -26.00
CA ALA A 85 -0.85 3.57 -24.78
C ALA A 85 0.48 2.91 -24.34
N GLY A 86 0.87 3.12 -23.09
CA GLY A 86 2.18 2.71 -22.56
C GLY A 86 3.33 3.69 -22.83
N GLY A 87 3.10 4.80 -23.56
CA GLY A 87 4.11 5.81 -23.82
C GLY A 87 4.34 6.73 -22.62
N PHE A 88 5.62 7.03 -22.32
CA PHE A 88 6.02 7.94 -21.26
C PHE A 88 6.17 9.35 -21.80
N PHE A 89 5.80 10.33 -20.99
CA PHE A 89 5.94 11.76 -21.28
C PHE A 89 6.43 12.50 -20.04
N ARG A 90 7.03 13.67 -20.25
CA ARG A 90 7.49 14.58 -19.19
C ARG A 90 6.51 15.72 -19.00
N GLN A 91 6.50 16.31 -17.84
CA GLN A 91 5.75 17.53 -17.56
C GLN A 91 6.10 18.63 -18.57
N GLY A 92 5.07 19.25 -19.16
CA GLY A 92 5.21 20.29 -20.16
C GLY A 92 5.37 19.79 -21.59
N ASP A 93 5.51 18.48 -21.83
CA ASP A 93 5.52 17.94 -23.20
C ASP A 93 4.18 18.22 -23.88
N THR A 94 4.23 18.60 -25.15
CA THR A 94 3.04 18.72 -25.99
C THR A 94 2.54 17.32 -26.34
N LEU A 95 1.34 17.00 -25.91
CA LEU A 95 0.70 15.69 -26.20
C LEU A 95 -0.11 15.74 -27.48
N ILE A 96 -0.93 16.77 -27.62
CA ILE A 96 -1.81 16.99 -28.78
C ILE A 96 -1.88 18.47 -29.10
N ARG A 97 -2.02 18.78 -30.38
CA ARG A 97 -2.33 20.13 -30.87
C ARG A 97 -3.57 20.10 -31.74
N LEU A 98 -4.49 21.00 -31.45
CA LEU A 98 -5.69 21.24 -32.22
C LEU A 98 -5.44 22.32 -33.29
N ASP A 99 -6.27 22.35 -34.32
CA ASP A 99 -6.29 23.45 -35.29
C ASP A 99 -6.60 24.78 -34.59
N ASP A 100 -5.66 25.69 -34.61
CA ASP A 100 -5.68 26.98 -33.91
C ASP A 100 -6.05 28.18 -34.78
N GLN A 101 -6.33 27.98 -36.07
CA GLN A 101 -6.55 29.10 -37.03
C GLN A 101 -7.69 30.02 -36.57
N ASN A 102 -8.83 29.46 -36.12
CA ASN A 102 -9.94 30.23 -35.66
C ASN A 102 -9.65 31.00 -34.35
N TYR A 103 -8.85 30.41 -33.46
CA TYR A 103 -8.43 31.01 -32.20
C TYR A 103 -7.44 32.15 -32.43
N ARG A 104 -6.46 31.99 -33.36
CA ARG A 104 -5.57 33.08 -33.78
C ARG A 104 -6.34 34.25 -34.37
N ALA A 105 -7.32 33.96 -35.20
CA ALA A 105 -8.17 35.03 -35.79
C ALA A 105 -9.01 35.72 -34.68
N ALA A 106 -9.44 35.03 -33.63
CA ALA A 106 -10.14 35.64 -32.50
C ALA A 106 -9.18 36.55 -31.70
N VAL A 107 -7.95 36.13 -31.43
CA VAL A 107 -6.94 36.97 -30.77
C VAL A 107 -6.68 38.25 -31.60
N SER A 108 -6.48 38.16 -32.92
CA SER A 108 -6.21 39.32 -33.76
C SER A 108 -7.41 40.29 -33.78
N ARG A 109 -8.65 39.79 -33.73
CA ARG A 109 -9.85 40.64 -33.61
C ARG A 109 -9.95 41.36 -32.26
N ALA A 110 -9.61 40.65 -31.17
CA ALA A 110 -9.60 41.24 -29.84
C ALA A 110 -8.46 42.28 -29.69
N GLU A 111 -7.29 42.05 -30.26
CA GLU A 111 -6.19 43.02 -30.32
C GLU A 111 -6.62 44.33 -31.06
N ALA A 112 -7.32 44.22 -32.16
CA ALA A 112 -7.86 45.37 -32.86
C ALA A 112 -8.89 46.15 -32.03
N SER A 113 -9.73 45.44 -31.27
CA SER A 113 -10.68 46.02 -30.33
C SER A 113 -9.99 46.83 -29.22
N VAL A 114 -8.93 46.25 -28.62
CA VAL A 114 -8.09 46.94 -27.61
C VAL A 114 -7.47 48.22 -28.22
N ALA A 115 -6.92 48.14 -29.42
CA ALA A 115 -6.34 49.30 -30.11
C ALA A 115 -7.37 50.41 -30.31
N THR A 116 -8.60 50.04 -30.71
CA THR A 116 -9.70 50.98 -30.87
C THR A 116 -10.10 51.59 -29.51
N GLY A 117 -10.24 50.78 -28.45
CA GLY A 117 -10.53 51.26 -27.11
C GLY A 117 -9.49 52.22 -26.55
N ARG A 118 -8.20 51.96 -26.81
CA ARG A 118 -7.11 52.86 -26.44
C ARG A 118 -7.16 54.17 -27.13
N SER A 119 -7.45 54.15 -28.44
CA SER A 119 -7.58 55.36 -29.27
C SER A 119 -8.73 56.24 -28.76
N LEU A 120 -9.90 55.60 -28.43
CA LEU A 120 -11.04 56.30 -27.87
C LEU A 120 -10.71 56.92 -26.52
N LEU A 121 -10.05 56.18 -25.65
CA LEU A 121 -9.64 56.67 -24.32
C LEU A 121 -8.70 57.88 -24.43
N GLU A 122 -7.70 57.85 -25.32
CA GLU A 122 -6.80 58.99 -25.54
C GLU A 122 -7.54 60.21 -26.13
N GLN A 123 -8.51 60.01 -27.02
CA GLN A 123 -9.36 61.08 -27.52
C GLN A 123 -10.20 61.71 -26.39
N GLU A 124 -10.85 60.88 -25.54
CA GLU A 124 -11.67 61.42 -24.42
C GLU A 124 -10.79 62.08 -23.36
N ARG A 125 -9.60 61.55 -23.07
CA ARG A 125 -8.61 62.22 -22.20
C ARG A 125 -8.24 63.61 -22.73
N GLY A 126 -7.92 63.71 -24.01
CA GLY A 126 -7.61 65.01 -24.65
C GLY A 126 -8.78 66.02 -24.53
N GLN A 127 -10.02 65.56 -24.74
CA GLN A 127 -11.22 66.39 -24.60
C GLN A 127 -11.50 66.81 -23.15
N ALA A 128 -11.31 65.87 -22.19
CA ALA A 128 -11.45 66.16 -20.77
C ALA A 128 -10.41 67.17 -20.28
N ASP A 129 -9.15 67.09 -20.78
CA ASP A 129 -8.07 68.01 -20.50
C ASP A 129 -8.39 69.43 -21.05
N VAL A 130 -9.01 69.55 -22.21
CA VAL A 130 -9.48 70.86 -22.73
C VAL A 130 -10.57 71.41 -21.83
N ALA A 131 -11.60 70.59 -21.49
CA ALA A 131 -12.72 71.01 -20.63
C ALA A 131 -12.21 71.41 -19.22
N GLN A 132 -11.20 70.71 -18.65
CA GLN A 132 -10.61 71.07 -17.39
C GLN A 132 -9.92 72.44 -17.44
N ARG A 133 -9.10 72.70 -18.49
CA ARG A 133 -8.44 74.01 -18.71
C ARG A 133 -9.44 75.15 -18.92
N GLU A 134 -10.56 74.92 -19.58
CA GLU A 134 -11.64 75.90 -19.73
C GLU A 134 -12.30 76.16 -18.41
N TRP A 135 -12.62 75.13 -17.63
CA TRP A 135 -13.20 75.25 -16.25
C TRP A 135 -12.31 76.07 -15.31
N ASP A 136 -10.99 75.86 -15.35
CA ASP A 136 -10.00 76.54 -14.50
C ASP A 136 -9.85 78.06 -14.88
N ARG A 137 -10.26 78.47 -16.11
CA ARG A 137 -10.31 79.84 -16.54
C ARG A 137 -11.58 80.57 -16.26
N MET A 138 -12.66 79.86 -15.88
CA MET A 138 -13.92 80.45 -15.56
C MET A 138 -13.89 81.14 -14.18
N THR A 139 -14.65 82.25 -14.07
CA THR A 139 -14.83 82.95 -12.80
C THR A 139 -15.73 82.09 -11.87
N GLU A 140 -15.66 82.31 -10.53
CA GLU A 140 -16.49 81.61 -9.55
C GLU A 140 -18.00 81.75 -9.83
N ALA A 141 -18.45 82.92 -10.35
CA ALA A 141 -19.83 83.18 -10.71
C ALA A 141 -20.29 82.32 -11.93
N GLU A 142 -19.42 82.09 -12.88
CA GLU A 142 -19.65 81.25 -14.07
C GLU A 142 -19.63 79.77 -13.67
N GLN A 143 -18.68 79.32 -12.84
CA GLN A 143 -18.58 77.97 -12.31
C GLN A 143 -19.85 77.58 -11.53
N THR A 144 -20.42 78.51 -10.72
CA THR A 144 -21.63 78.27 -9.93
C THR A 144 -22.86 78.14 -10.78
N ARG A 145 -22.90 78.67 -12.01
CA ARG A 145 -24.03 78.55 -12.97
C ARG A 145 -24.07 77.14 -13.66
N VAL A 146 -22.96 76.43 -13.70
CA VAL A 146 -22.91 75.11 -14.27
C VAL A 146 -23.42 74.08 -13.27
N ARG A 147 -24.68 73.59 -13.47
CA ARG A 147 -25.36 72.65 -12.54
C ARG A 147 -24.78 71.22 -12.55
N ALA A 148 -24.04 70.86 -13.60
CA ALA A 148 -23.49 69.49 -13.78
C ALA A 148 -21.98 69.56 -14.09
N LYS A 149 -21.18 69.90 -13.08
CA LYS A 149 -19.68 70.01 -13.15
C LYS A 149 -19.05 68.75 -13.79
N ASP A 150 -19.45 67.59 -13.31
CA ASP A 150 -18.83 66.35 -13.78
C ASP A 150 -19.16 66.03 -15.27
N LEU A 151 -20.36 66.39 -15.73
CA LEU A 151 -20.72 66.29 -17.13
C LEU A 151 -19.94 67.29 -18.00
N TYR A 152 -19.77 68.54 -17.49
CA TYR A 152 -18.94 69.57 -18.18
C TYR A 152 -17.49 69.11 -18.32
N LEU A 153 -16.93 68.49 -17.28
CA LEU A 153 -15.59 67.94 -17.26
C LEU A 153 -15.46 66.60 -18.00
N ARG A 154 -16.52 66.11 -18.63
CA ARG A 154 -16.59 64.88 -19.41
C ARG A 154 -16.22 63.62 -18.63
N LYS A 155 -16.34 63.66 -17.28
CA LYS A 155 -16.00 62.51 -16.44
C LYS A 155 -16.76 61.22 -16.81
N PRO A 156 -18.12 61.26 -17.06
CA PRO A 156 -18.86 60.06 -17.44
C PRO A 156 -18.34 59.45 -18.77
N GLN A 157 -17.98 60.36 -19.77
CA GLN A 157 -17.46 59.89 -21.04
C GLN A 157 -16.07 59.28 -20.90
N LEU A 158 -15.21 59.83 -20.05
CA LEU A 158 -13.91 59.26 -19.73
C LEU A 158 -14.07 57.92 -19.02
N GLU A 159 -14.96 57.80 -18.05
CA GLU A 159 -15.25 56.54 -17.37
C GLU A 159 -15.80 55.47 -18.33
N GLU A 160 -16.69 55.85 -19.28
CA GLU A 160 -17.16 54.99 -20.33
C GLU A 160 -16.03 54.50 -21.25
N ALA A 161 -15.14 55.38 -21.67
CA ALA A 161 -13.98 54.99 -22.50
C ALA A 161 -13.02 54.04 -21.75
N ILE A 162 -12.81 54.29 -20.47
CA ILE A 162 -12.02 53.35 -19.61
C ILE A 162 -12.72 52.00 -19.55
N ALA A 163 -14.02 51.96 -19.26
CA ALA A 163 -14.76 50.72 -19.18
C ALA A 163 -14.75 49.92 -20.50
N ARG A 164 -14.87 50.60 -21.64
CA ARG A 164 -14.75 49.97 -22.96
C ARG A 164 -13.36 49.36 -23.20
N LEU A 165 -12.27 50.05 -22.82
CA LEU A 165 -10.92 49.51 -22.90
C LEU A 165 -10.76 48.28 -22.03
N VAL A 166 -11.17 48.36 -20.78
CA VAL A 166 -11.11 47.22 -19.82
C VAL A 166 -11.87 46.00 -20.35
N SER A 167 -13.06 46.21 -20.94
CA SER A 167 -13.82 45.13 -21.57
C SER A 167 -13.06 44.50 -22.73
N ALA A 168 -12.48 45.30 -23.61
CA ALA A 168 -11.73 44.84 -24.77
C ALA A 168 -10.43 44.09 -24.34
N GLU A 169 -9.77 44.51 -23.25
CA GLU A 169 -8.63 43.82 -22.67
C GLU A 169 -9.00 42.47 -22.03
N ALA A 170 -10.18 42.40 -21.43
CA ALA A 170 -10.71 41.11 -20.91
C ALA A 170 -11.04 40.14 -22.06
N ASP A 171 -11.66 40.64 -23.16
CA ASP A 171 -11.94 39.81 -24.34
C ASP A 171 -10.63 39.29 -24.99
N LEU A 172 -9.59 40.12 -25.06
CA LEU A 172 -8.26 39.70 -25.53
C LEU A 172 -7.67 38.60 -24.65
N THR A 173 -7.73 38.78 -23.35
CA THR A 173 -7.23 37.77 -22.39
C THR A 173 -7.95 36.44 -22.56
N GLN A 174 -9.27 36.46 -22.74
CA GLN A 174 -10.06 35.26 -23.00
C GLN A 174 -9.64 34.57 -24.31
N ALA A 175 -9.51 35.35 -25.40
CA ALA A 175 -9.10 34.80 -26.69
C ALA A 175 -7.70 34.20 -26.66
N GLN A 176 -6.76 34.81 -25.94
CA GLN A 176 -5.40 34.28 -25.72
C GLN A 176 -5.41 33.00 -24.90
N THR A 177 -6.24 32.95 -23.87
CA THR A 177 -6.42 31.73 -23.04
C THR A 177 -6.96 30.59 -23.89
N ASP A 178 -7.98 30.83 -24.70
CA ASP A 178 -8.56 29.82 -25.57
C ASP A 178 -7.60 29.34 -26.64
N LEU A 179 -6.77 30.23 -27.19
CA LEU A 179 -5.65 29.85 -28.08
C LEU A 179 -4.63 28.98 -27.36
N GLY A 180 -4.25 29.32 -26.12
CA GLY A 180 -3.35 28.50 -25.33
C GLY A 180 -3.88 27.07 -25.10
N LYS A 181 -5.19 26.93 -24.93
CA LYS A 181 -5.88 25.63 -24.71
C LYS A 181 -5.95 24.76 -25.97
N THR A 182 -5.61 25.26 -27.15
CA THR A 182 -5.51 24.45 -28.37
C THR A 182 -4.30 23.51 -28.34
N THR A 183 -3.31 23.78 -27.48
CA THR A 183 -2.17 22.90 -27.25
C THR A 183 -2.33 22.23 -25.88
N ILE A 184 -2.44 20.91 -25.87
CA ILE A 184 -2.62 20.13 -24.66
C ILE A 184 -1.27 19.63 -24.20
N PHE A 185 -0.86 20.12 -23.03
CA PHE A 185 0.40 19.79 -22.39
C PHE A 185 0.23 18.71 -21.34
N ALA A 186 1.28 17.96 -21.09
CA ALA A 186 1.39 17.02 -19.98
C ALA A 186 1.43 17.76 -18.63
N PRO A 187 0.52 17.48 -17.69
CA PRO A 187 0.47 18.17 -16.39
C PRO A 187 1.55 17.73 -15.41
N TYR A 188 2.14 16.54 -15.60
CA TYR A 188 3.16 15.91 -14.77
C TYR A 188 3.97 14.91 -15.60
N ASP A 189 5.04 14.35 -15.03
CA ASP A 189 5.75 13.20 -15.61
C ASP A 189 4.88 11.95 -15.48
N GLY A 190 4.56 11.33 -16.59
CA GLY A 190 3.54 10.28 -16.57
C GLY A 190 3.58 9.31 -17.73
N LEU A 191 2.60 8.44 -17.73
CA LEU A 191 2.37 7.42 -18.75
C LEU A 191 0.91 7.49 -19.23
N VAL A 192 0.74 7.27 -20.55
CA VAL A 192 -0.59 7.17 -21.18
C VAL A 192 -1.17 5.78 -20.90
N SER A 193 -2.24 5.70 -20.11
CA SER A 193 -2.97 4.45 -19.85
C SER A 193 -3.83 4.04 -21.04
N SER A 194 -4.63 4.98 -21.52
CA SER A 194 -5.46 4.77 -22.71
C SER A 194 -5.54 6.05 -23.55
N LYS A 195 -5.59 5.87 -24.86
CA LYS A 195 -5.73 6.95 -25.85
C LYS A 195 -7.11 6.88 -26.46
N ASN A 196 -7.86 8.00 -26.40
CA ASN A 196 -9.24 8.09 -26.89
C ASN A 196 -9.36 8.94 -28.16
N THR A 197 -8.30 9.62 -28.60
CA THR A 197 -8.30 10.58 -29.70
C THR A 197 -7.09 10.40 -30.58
N ASP A 198 -7.26 10.59 -31.92
CA ASP A 198 -6.18 10.47 -32.89
C ASP A 198 -6.17 11.65 -33.89
N ILE A 199 -5.06 11.74 -34.65
CA ILE A 199 -4.89 12.77 -35.69
C ILE A 199 -6.04 12.76 -36.68
N GLY A 200 -6.53 13.96 -37.06
CA GLY A 200 -7.65 14.14 -37.96
C GLY A 200 -9.02 14.06 -37.29
N GLN A 201 -9.12 13.59 -36.05
CA GLN A 201 -10.37 13.53 -35.32
C GLN A 201 -10.78 14.92 -34.82
N TYR A 202 -12.09 15.20 -34.82
CA TYR A 202 -12.65 16.43 -34.24
C TYR A 202 -13.02 16.18 -32.78
N VAL A 203 -12.51 17.00 -31.86
CA VAL A 203 -12.83 16.96 -30.43
C VAL A 203 -13.69 18.19 -30.06
N THR A 204 -14.60 17.97 -29.13
CA THR A 204 -15.45 19.03 -28.55
C THR A 204 -14.98 19.34 -27.13
N THR A 205 -15.36 20.51 -26.63
CA THR A 205 -15.10 20.88 -25.22
C THR A 205 -15.66 19.78 -24.28
N GLY A 206 -14.84 19.33 -23.33
CA GLY A 206 -15.16 18.24 -22.40
C GLY A 206 -14.93 16.83 -22.93
N ALA A 207 -14.55 16.66 -24.22
CA ALA A 207 -14.22 15.33 -24.75
C ALA A 207 -13.00 14.76 -24.07
N SER A 208 -13.07 13.48 -23.65
CA SER A 208 -11.93 12.74 -23.10
C SER A 208 -10.91 12.43 -24.20
N ILE A 209 -9.69 12.85 -24.00
CA ILE A 209 -8.56 12.68 -24.92
C ILE A 209 -7.77 11.42 -24.57
N ALA A 210 -7.43 11.26 -23.31
CA ALA A 210 -6.67 10.13 -22.79
C ALA A 210 -6.86 9.99 -21.28
N GLU A 211 -6.62 8.79 -20.78
CA GLU A 211 -6.37 8.55 -19.38
C GLU A 211 -4.87 8.43 -19.15
N THR A 212 -4.34 9.19 -18.19
CA THR A 212 -2.92 9.22 -17.85
C THR A 212 -2.72 9.04 -16.36
N PHE A 213 -1.55 8.58 -15.95
CA PHE A 213 -1.16 8.54 -14.55
C PHE A 213 0.29 8.97 -14.36
N ALA A 214 0.55 9.55 -13.17
CA ALA A 214 1.90 9.96 -12.79
C ALA A 214 2.78 8.74 -12.50
N VAL A 215 4.09 8.86 -12.80
CA VAL A 215 5.08 7.78 -12.62
C VAL A 215 6.12 8.09 -11.55
N ASP A 216 6.00 9.22 -10.86
CA ASP A 216 6.87 9.64 -9.76
C ASP A 216 6.76 8.68 -8.57
N TYR A 217 5.53 8.34 -8.19
CA TYR A 217 5.22 7.45 -7.08
C TYR A 217 4.12 6.47 -7.45
N ALA A 218 4.27 5.24 -6.95
CA ALA A 218 3.17 4.29 -6.85
C ALA A 218 2.72 4.16 -5.40
N GLU A 219 1.48 3.81 -5.19
CA GLU A 219 0.91 3.56 -3.88
C GLU A 219 0.32 2.15 -3.82
N VAL A 220 0.44 1.52 -2.64
CA VAL A 220 -0.23 0.27 -2.34
C VAL A 220 -1.07 0.47 -1.11
N ARG A 221 -2.36 0.23 -1.24
CA ARG A 221 -3.33 0.30 -0.15
C ARG A 221 -3.39 -1.05 0.55
N LEU A 222 -2.91 -1.09 1.82
CA LEU A 222 -2.75 -2.31 2.59
C LEU A 222 -3.79 -2.37 3.73
N PRO A 223 -4.66 -3.39 3.78
CA PRO A 223 -5.56 -3.63 4.89
C PRO A 223 -4.80 -4.19 6.10
N ILE A 224 -4.88 -3.52 7.25
CA ILE A 224 -4.28 -3.94 8.52
C ILE A 224 -5.41 -4.30 9.49
N PRO A 225 -5.53 -5.55 9.95
CA PRO A 225 -6.51 -5.93 10.95
C PRO A 225 -6.30 -5.17 12.27
N GLU A 226 -7.39 -4.79 12.94
CA GLU A 226 -7.37 -4.07 14.21
C GLU A 226 -6.46 -4.75 15.26
N THR A 227 -6.46 -6.09 15.30
CA THR A 227 -5.65 -6.89 16.23
C THR A 227 -4.13 -6.75 15.99
N LYS A 228 -3.71 -6.27 14.82
CA LYS A 228 -2.30 -6.09 14.45
C LYS A 228 -1.81 -4.65 14.57
N ILE A 229 -2.72 -3.69 14.74
CA ILE A 229 -2.38 -2.25 14.84
C ILE A 229 -1.42 -1.97 16.01
N ALA A 230 -1.59 -2.66 17.13
CA ALA A 230 -0.76 -2.48 18.32
C ALA A 230 0.73 -2.81 18.10
N PHE A 231 1.03 -3.65 17.10
CA PHE A 231 2.38 -4.10 16.78
C PHE A 231 3.08 -3.25 15.71
N LEU A 232 2.42 -2.22 15.20
CA LEU A 232 2.95 -1.34 14.16
C LEU A 232 3.15 0.08 14.69
N ASP A 233 4.22 0.73 14.22
CA ASP A 233 4.40 2.16 14.38
C ASP A 233 3.74 2.87 13.20
N LEU A 234 2.41 3.03 13.32
CA LEU A 234 1.64 3.68 12.28
C LEU A 234 1.80 5.20 12.39
N PRO A 235 1.97 5.90 11.26
CA PRO A 235 1.93 7.35 11.24
C PRO A 235 0.57 7.80 11.74
N THR A 236 0.55 8.45 12.91
CA THR A 236 -0.67 9.07 13.44
C THR A 236 -1.00 10.28 12.60
N PRO A 237 -2.27 10.50 12.24
CA PRO A 237 -2.71 11.76 11.67
C PRO A 237 -2.55 12.83 12.76
N THR A 238 -1.37 13.42 12.86
CA THR A 238 -1.13 14.58 13.71
C THR A 238 -1.87 15.75 13.10
N GLY A 239 -2.85 16.29 13.83
CA GLY A 239 -3.64 17.46 13.43
C GLY A 239 -2.86 18.76 13.28
N ASN A 240 -1.55 18.70 13.12
CA ASN A 240 -0.69 19.80 12.75
C ASN A 240 -0.65 19.94 11.24
N PHE A 241 -1.58 20.72 10.70
CA PHE A 241 -1.63 21.10 9.29
C PHE A 241 -0.34 21.75 8.77
N ASN A 242 0.61 22.09 9.64
CA ASN A 242 1.87 22.74 9.30
C ASN A 242 3.04 21.78 9.03
N ASN A 243 2.93 20.51 9.31
CA ASN A 243 3.97 19.52 9.04
C ASN A 243 3.50 18.56 7.94
N ALA A 244 3.53 19.02 6.70
CA ALA A 244 3.35 18.17 5.52
C ALA A 244 4.45 17.10 5.35
N ASN A 245 5.51 17.16 6.16
CA ASN A 245 6.66 16.27 6.17
C ASN A 245 6.72 15.37 7.42
N GLY A 246 5.58 14.97 7.98
CA GLY A 246 5.49 14.06 9.13
C GLY A 246 5.98 12.62 8.88
N LEU A 247 7.00 12.44 8.03
CA LEU A 247 7.62 11.15 7.71
C LEU A 247 8.69 10.70 8.72
N THR A 248 8.66 11.19 9.96
CA THR A 248 9.74 10.96 10.90
C THR A 248 9.87 9.54 11.43
N ASN A 249 8.95 8.62 11.15
CA ASN A 249 9.06 7.19 11.47
C ASN A 249 8.22 6.34 10.49
N ALA A 250 8.44 6.51 9.19
CA ALA A 250 7.76 5.66 8.22
C ALA A 250 8.36 4.23 8.31
N ALA A 251 7.54 3.25 8.69
CA ALA A 251 7.95 1.85 8.68
C ALA A 251 8.30 1.42 7.24
N ASP A 252 9.40 0.71 7.10
CA ASP A 252 9.77 0.09 5.83
C ASP A 252 8.85 -1.09 5.55
N VAL A 253 8.48 -1.25 4.29
CA VAL A 253 7.59 -2.31 3.83
C VAL A 253 8.22 -3.02 2.65
N ASP A 254 8.44 -4.31 2.80
CA ASP A 254 8.87 -5.16 1.70
C ASP A 254 7.66 -5.61 0.90
N LEU A 255 7.69 -5.35 -0.39
CA LEU A 255 6.66 -5.72 -1.36
C LEU A 255 7.18 -6.82 -2.26
N ILE A 256 6.52 -7.95 -2.26
CA ILE A 256 6.95 -9.13 -3.02
C ILE A 256 5.84 -9.51 -3.99
N SER A 257 6.21 -9.68 -5.25
CA SER A 257 5.30 -10.23 -6.27
C SER A 257 6.01 -11.27 -7.11
N ARG A 258 5.25 -12.26 -7.53
CA ARG A 258 5.73 -13.29 -8.45
C ARG A 258 5.33 -12.94 -9.88
N ILE A 259 6.31 -12.56 -10.68
CA ILE A 259 6.13 -12.27 -12.10
C ILE A 259 6.73 -13.42 -12.90
N GLY A 260 5.87 -14.15 -13.64
CA GLY A 260 6.28 -15.40 -14.28
C GLY A 260 6.72 -16.44 -13.26
N ASN A 261 7.99 -16.82 -13.27
CA ASN A 261 8.55 -17.83 -12.37
C ASN A 261 9.58 -17.29 -11.37
N GLN A 262 9.72 -15.97 -11.28
CA GLN A 262 10.68 -15.28 -10.40
C GLN A 262 9.94 -14.41 -9.39
N ASN A 263 10.46 -14.38 -8.16
CA ASN A 263 10.01 -13.45 -7.15
C ASN A 263 10.80 -12.15 -7.29
N HIS A 264 10.07 -11.06 -7.38
CA HIS A 264 10.63 -9.71 -7.39
C HIS A 264 10.25 -9.01 -6.10
N GLN A 265 11.17 -8.22 -5.57
CA GLN A 265 11.00 -7.50 -4.32
C GLN A 265 11.24 -6.01 -4.54
N TRP A 266 10.39 -5.19 -3.96
CA TRP A 266 10.52 -3.73 -3.93
C TRP A 266 10.37 -3.28 -2.49
N THR A 267 10.96 -2.15 -2.16
CA THR A 267 10.83 -1.54 -0.83
C THR A 267 10.02 -0.27 -0.95
N GLY A 268 9.05 -0.12 -0.08
CA GLY A 268 8.24 1.09 0.05
C GLY A 268 8.22 1.59 1.48
N LYS A 269 7.69 2.79 1.68
CA LYS A 269 7.52 3.40 2.99
C LYS A 269 6.05 3.58 3.32
N LEU A 270 5.67 3.22 4.53
CA LEU A 270 4.31 3.42 5.03
C LEU A 270 4.12 4.90 5.38
N THR A 271 3.46 5.65 4.48
CA THR A 271 3.39 7.12 4.55
C THR A 271 2.21 7.66 5.32
N ARG A 272 1.08 6.98 5.27
CA ARG A 272 -0.16 7.42 5.92
C ARG A 272 -1.10 6.27 6.24
N THR A 273 -2.02 6.52 7.17
CA THR A 273 -3.21 5.71 7.41
C THR A 273 -4.44 6.49 6.98
N GLU A 274 -5.49 5.80 6.53
CA GLU A 274 -6.72 6.47 6.10
C GLU A 274 -7.55 7.06 7.26
N GLY A 275 -7.13 6.83 8.50
CA GLY A 275 -7.76 7.43 9.70
C GLY A 275 -9.19 6.95 9.99
N VAL A 276 -9.75 6.08 9.16
CA VAL A 276 -11.09 5.50 9.31
C VAL A 276 -10.97 3.99 9.32
N LEU A 277 -11.48 3.37 10.39
CA LEU A 277 -11.59 1.91 10.49
C LEU A 277 -12.84 1.47 9.74
N ASP A 278 -12.71 0.52 8.82
CA ASP A 278 -13.87 -0.13 8.21
C ASP A 278 -14.60 -0.97 9.28
N THR A 279 -15.79 -0.53 9.65
CA THR A 279 -16.56 -1.13 10.75
C THR A 279 -17.05 -2.53 10.45
N ARG A 280 -17.17 -2.90 9.18
CA ARG A 280 -17.65 -4.22 8.75
C ARG A 280 -16.53 -5.27 8.78
N THR A 281 -15.35 -4.89 8.30
CA THR A 281 -14.19 -5.80 8.19
C THR A 281 -13.20 -5.62 9.34
N ARG A 282 -13.31 -4.55 10.13
CA ARG A 282 -12.39 -4.16 11.21
C ARG A 282 -10.94 -4.07 10.76
N VAL A 283 -10.73 -3.49 9.59
CA VAL A 283 -9.40 -3.20 9.06
C VAL A 283 -9.17 -1.70 8.97
N LEU A 284 -7.95 -1.29 9.26
CA LEU A 284 -7.43 0.03 9.00
C LEU A 284 -6.63 -0.02 7.70
N PHE A 285 -6.95 0.84 6.76
CA PHE A 285 -6.15 0.92 5.54
C PHE A 285 -4.95 1.85 5.75
N SER A 286 -3.80 1.33 5.38
CA SER A 286 -2.54 2.07 5.35
C SER A 286 -2.02 2.13 3.93
N VAL A 287 -1.36 3.23 3.59
CA VAL A 287 -0.83 3.47 2.25
C VAL A 287 0.67 3.45 2.29
N VAL A 288 1.23 2.54 1.51
CA VAL A 288 2.66 2.43 1.26
C VAL A 288 2.98 3.13 -0.05
N GLN A 289 3.99 3.98 -0.04
CA GLN A 289 4.48 4.72 -1.19
C GLN A 289 5.81 4.13 -1.67
N ILE A 290 5.91 3.93 -2.98
CA ILE A 290 7.10 3.43 -3.67
C ILE A 290 7.59 4.53 -4.61
N GLU A 291 8.82 4.96 -4.46
CA GLU A 291 9.48 5.95 -5.31
C GLU A 291 9.96 5.29 -6.60
N ASP A 292 9.87 6.02 -7.71
CA ASP A 292 10.36 5.60 -9.04
C ASP A 292 10.00 4.14 -9.42
N PRO A 293 8.70 3.79 -9.44
CA PRO A 293 8.27 2.39 -9.65
C PRO A 293 8.66 1.82 -11.02
N TYR A 294 8.97 2.69 -11.99
CA TYR A 294 9.39 2.32 -13.33
C TYR A 294 10.90 2.40 -13.57
N ASN A 295 11.71 2.74 -12.55
CA ASN A 295 13.16 2.91 -12.62
C ASN A 295 13.59 3.94 -13.69
N LEU A 296 12.85 5.06 -13.81
CA LEU A 296 13.10 6.09 -14.80
C LEU A 296 14.19 7.07 -14.37
N TYR A 297 14.39 7.23 -13.06
CA TYR A 297 15.30 8.21 -12.46
C TYR A 297 16.48 7.55 -11.76
N SER A 298 16.34 6.32 -11.27
CA SER A 298 17.39 5.57 -10.59
C SER A 298 18.13 4.66 -11.55
N ASN A 299 19.47 4.70 -11.50
CA ASN A 299 20.34 3.73 -12.18
C ASN A 299 20.60 2.48 -11.32
N ASP A 300 19.79 2.23 -10.30
CA ASP A 300 19.97 1.10 -9.41
C ASP A 300 19.64 -0.23 -10.10
N SER A 301 20.71 -0.94 -10.43
CA SER A 301 20.68 -2.27 -11.06
C SER A 301 20.15 -3.39 -10.15
N TRP A 302 19.75 -3.10 -8.91
CA TRP A 302 19.26 -4.10 -7.95
C TRP A 302 17.87 -4.62 -8.28
N ASN A 303 17.02 -3.81 -8.92
CA ASN A 303 15.69 -4.24 -9.36
C ASN A 303 15.53 -3.97 -10.85
N SER A 304 15.87 -4.95 -11.67
CA SER A 304 15.75 -4.83 -13.13
C SER A 304 14.30 -4.81 -13.63
N GLU A 305 13.35 -5.28 -12.84
CA GLU A 305 11.94 -5.35 -13.22
C GLU A 305 11.15 -4.17 -12.64
N PRO A 306 10.53 -3.33 -13.49
CA PRO A 306 9.71 -2.21 -13.02
C PRO A 306 8.44 -2.71 -12.32
N LEU A 307 8.04 -2.01 -11.26
CA LEU A 307 6.79 -2.27 -10.55
C LEU A 307 5.62 -1.63 -11.31
N ARG A 308 4.97 -2.39 -12.15
CA ARG A 308 3.87 -1.89 -12.98
C ARG A 308 2.60 -1.64 -12.17
N ILE A 309 1.91 -0.56 -12.49
CA ILE A 309 0.58 -0.29 -11.97
C ILE A 309 -0.35 -1.46 -12.30
N GLY A 310 -1.17 -1.87 -11.33
CA GLY A 310 -2.03 -3.05 -11.43
C GLY A 310 -1.40 -4.35 -10.93
N THR A 311 -0.09 -4.36 -10.60
CA THR A 311 0.57 -5.54 -10.02
C THR A 311 0.01 -5.82 -8.63
N TYR A 312 -0.32 -7.09 -8.38
CA TYR A 312 -0.68 -7.55 -7.03
C TYR A 312 0.58 -7.91 -6.26
N VAL A 313 0.70 -7.38 -5.05
CA VAL A 313 1.87 -7.57 -4.18
C VAL A 313 1.48 -8.10 -2.81
N ASN A 314 2.32 -8.98 -2.27
CA ASN A 314 2.33 -9.34 -0.86
C ASN A 314 3.27 -8.38 -0.13
N ALA A 315 2.77 -7.78 0.93
CA ALA A 315 3.50 -6.80 1.73
C ALA A 315 3.90 -7.40 3.07
N GLN A 316 5.12 -7.13 3.49
CA GLN A 316 5.61 -7.42 4.83
C GLN A 316 5.96 -6.09 5.50
N ILE A 317 5.10 -5.65 6.42
CA ILE A 317 5.27 -4.39 7.12
C ILE A 317 6.14 -4.64 8.34
N GLN A 318 7.28 -3.97 8.45
CA GLN A 318 8.12 -4.03 9.63
C GLN A 318 7.39 -3.37 10.81
N GLY A 319 7.16 -4.15 11.87
CA GLY A 319 6.51 -3.70 13.09
C GLY A 319 7.51 -3.32 14.18
N ARG A 320 6.99 -3.22 15.40
CA ARG A 320 7.77 -2.85 16.57
C ARG A 320 8.75 -3.94 16.99
N LEU A 321 9.83 -3.51 17.63
CA LEU A 321 10.71 -4.41 18.38
C LEU A 321 9.95 -4.99 19.55
N LEU A 322 9.89 -6.31 19.63
CA LEU A 322 9.39 -7.06 20.76
C LEU A 322 10.60 -7.53 21.57
N GLU A 323 10.64 -7.13 22.83
CA GLU A 323 11.75 -7.47 23.75
C GLU A 323 11.43 -8.79 24.46
N ASP A 324 12.48 -9.58 24.74
CA ASP A 324 12.40 -10.82 25.52
C ASP A 324 11.35 -11.82 25.01
N VAL A 325 11.21 -12.03 23.71
CA VAL A 325 10.24 -12.96 23.12
C VAL A 325 10.88 -14.24 22.62
N VAL A 326 10.09 -15.31 22.66
CA VAL A 326 10.38 -16.61 22.04
C VAL A 326 9.52 -16.76 20.80
N VAL A 327 10.14 -17.03 19.65
CA VAL A 327 9.42 -17.31 18.40
C VAL A 327 9.46 -18.81 18.14
N LEU A 328 8.27 -19.41 18.01
CA LEU A 328 8.10 -20.85 17.74
C LEU A 328 7.15 -21.05 16.57
N PRO A 329 7.27 -22.16 15.83
CA PRO A 329 6.31 -22.53 14.84
C PRO A 329 4.91 -22.72 15.46
N ARG A 330 3.88 -22.15 14.86
CA ARG A 330 2.49 -22.18 15.37
C ARG A 330 1.99 -23.57 15.70
N TYR A 331 2.42 -24.61 14.96
CA TYR A 331 1.96 -25.98 15.16
C TYR A 331 2.43 -26.59 16.50
N THR A 332 3.42 -25.97 17.19
CA THR A 332 3.87 -26.39 18.53
C THR A 332 2.89 -26.00 19.63
N LEU A 333 2.08 -24.95 19.38
CA LEU A 333 1.07 -24.45 20.30
C LEU A 333 -0.17 -25.33 20.24
N GLN A 334 -0.56 -25.89 21.37
CA GLN A 334 -1.76 -26.70 21.55
C GLN A 334 -2.91 -25.90 22.15
N ALA A 335 -4.08 -26.55 22.28
CA ALA A 335 -5.23 -25.95 22.95
C ALA A 335 -4.86 -25.49 24.37
N ASN A 336 -5.50 -24.42 24.83
CA ASN A 336 -5.27 -23.80 26.15
C ASN A 336 -3.83 -23.24 26.35
N ASN A 337 -3.18 -22.76 25.27
CA ASN A 337 -1.83 -22.18 25.30
C ASN A 337 -0.78 -23.12 25.92
N LEU A 338 -0.89 -24.42 25.64
CA LEU A 338 0.06 -25.42 26.11
C LEU A 338 1.12 -25.72 25.06
N ILE A 339 2.36 -25.86 25.50
CA ILE A 339 3.48 -26.33 24.70
C ILE A 339 4.13 -27.50 25.42
N TRP A 340 4.55 -28.51 24.65
CA TRP A 340 5.29 -29.63 25.20
C TRP A 340 6.78 -29.33 25.22
N THR A 341 7.38 -29.51 26.39
CA THR A 341 8.83 -29.42 26.58
C THR A 341 9.39 -30.77 27.01
N ALA A 342 10.67 -31.02 26.77
CA ALA A 342 11.39 -32.19 27.22
C ALA A 342 12.39 -31.77 28.31
N ASP A 343 12.27 -32.38 29.50
CA ASP A 343 13.21 -32.14 30.59
C ASP A 343 14.59 -32.76 30.32
N ALA A 344 15.58 -32.57 31.23
CA ALA A 344 16.93 -33.07 31.08
C ALA A 344 17.00 -34.60 30.99
N GLU A 345 16.03 -35.29 31.61
CA GLU A 345 15.85 -36.73 31.65
C GLU A 345 15.12 -37.29 30.41
N GLY A 346 14.73 -36.44 29.45
CA GLY A 346 13.99 -36.84 28.27
C GLY A 346 12.53 -37.17 28.55
N ARG A 347 11.87 -36.47 29.48
CA ARG A 347 10.45 -36.66 29.81
C ARG A 347 9.63 -35.47 29.32
N LEU A 348 8.48 -35.78 28.76
CA LEU A 348 7.54 -34.75 28.30
C LEU A 348 6.90 -33.99 29.46
N ARG A 349 6.91 -32.67 29.38
CA ARG A 349 6.24 -31.77 30.33
C ARG A 349 5.36 -30.78 29.57
N PRO A 350 4.07 -30.73 29.91
CA PRO A 350 3.21 -29.66 29.39
C PRO A 350 3.53 -28.38 30.15
N LYS A 351 3.69 -27.30 29.43
CA LYS A 351 3.95 -25.97 29.98
C LYS A 351 2.95 -24.98 29.43
N GLU A 352 2.31 -24.22 30.29
CA GLU A 352 1.42 -23.13 29.91
C GLU A 352 2.24 -21.90 29.58
N VAL A 353 1.94 -21.25 28.44
CA VAL A 353 2.70 -20.11 27.92
C VAL A 353 1.80 -18.89 27.72
N GLU A 354 2.40 -17.73 27.84
CA GLU A 354 1.74 -16.47 27.55
C GLU A 354 1.97 -16.12 26.09
N VAL A 355 0.92 -16.29 25.28
CA VAL A 355 0.96 -15.97 23.83
C VAL A 355 0.72 -14.49 23.64
N LEU A 356 1.73 -13.78 23.12
CA LEU A 356 1.61 -12.37 22.77
C LEU A 356 0.80 -12.19 21.48
N THR A 357 1.15 -12.94 20.43
CA THR A 357 0.43 -12.93 19.15
C THR A 357 0.79 -14.15 18.30
N ILE A 358 -0.09 -14.45 17.36
CA ILE A 358 0.16 -15.41 16.29
C ILE A 358 0.27 -14.65 14.99
N ASN A 359 1.30 -14.92 14.21
CA ASN A 359 1.57 -14.22 12.98
C ASN A 359 2.03 -15.18 11.88
N GLY A 360 1.15 -15.48 10.92
CA GLY A 360 1.41 -16.50 9.91
C GLY A 360 1.62 -17.88 10.54
N ASP A 361 2.78 -18.45 10.26
CA ASP A 361 3.18 -19.77 10.75
C ASP A 361 3.92 -19.73 12.09
N ASP A 362 4.11 -18.53 12.67
CA ASP A 362 4.85 -18.33 13.92
C ASP A 362 3.93 -17.89 15.07
N VAL A 363 4.29 -18.31 16.29
CA VAL A 363 3.72 -17.83 17.54
C VAL A 363 4.80 -17.11 18.34
N TYR A 364 4.45 -15.93 18.83
CA TYR A 364 5.30 -15.08 19.67
C TYR A 364 4.84 -15.23 21.12
N ILE A 365 5.78 -15.63 21.99
CA ILE A 365 5.53 -15.96 23.38
C ILE A 365 6.31 -14.98 24.24
N SER A 366 5.61 -14.32 25.17
CA SER A 366 6.20 -13.35 26.10
C SER A 366 6.56 -13.94 27.46
N GLY A 367 6.09 -15.14 27.77
CA GLY A 367 6.35 -15.75 29.06
C GLY A 367 6.00 -17.24 29.10
N GLY A 368 6.48 -17.92 30.16
CA GLY A 368 6.22 -19.33 30.38
C GLY A 368 7.34 -20.26 29.89
N LEU A 369 8.32 -19.81 29.15
CA LEU A 369 9.49 -20.57 28.68
C LEU A 369 10.79 -19.91 29.16
N GLU A 370 11.78 -20.73 29.48
CA GLU A 370 13.10 -20.28 29.87
C GLU A 370 14.13 -20.48 28.75
N ASN A 371 15.15 -19.63 28.69
CA ASN A 371 16.20 -19.74 27.68
C ASN A 371 16.92 -21.08 27.78
N GLY A 372 17.07 -21.80 26.67
CA GLY A 372 17.68 -23.12 26.62
C GLY A 372 16.74 -24.28 26.91
N GLU A 373 15.48 -24.03 27.24
CA GLU A 373 14.46 -25.07 27.41
C GLU A 373 14.15 -25.77 26.09
N ARG A 374 13.80 -27.05 26.11
CA ARG A 374 13.63 -27.86 24.89
C ARG A 374 12.16 -27.97 24.55
N VAL A 375 11.73 -27.26 23.51
CA VAL A 375 10.36 -27.35 22.97
C VAL A 375 10.27 -28.46 21.95
N VAL A 376 9.28 -29.34 22.10
CA VAL A 376 9.02 -30.45 21.19
C VAL A 376 8.30 -29.93 19.95
N LEU A 377 8.92 -30.17 18.78
CA LEU A 377 8.39 -29.79 17.48
C LEU A 377 7.49 -30.87 16.86
N THR A 378 7.73 -32.14 17.22
CA THR A 378 6.97 -33.28 16.69
C THR A 378 5.52 -33.22 17.17
N ARG A 379 4.56 -33.34 16.24
CA ARG A 379 3.15 -33.43 16.59
C ARG A 379 2.83 -34.77 17.23
N LEU A 380 2.49 -34.75 18.52
CA LEU A 380 2.16 -35.95 19.29
C LEU A 380 0.62 -36.14 19.31
N GLU A 381 0.13 -37.35 18.98
CA GLU A 381 -1.31 -37.62 18.95
C GLU A 381 -1.94 -37.69 20.35
N ASN A 382 -1.25 -38.30 21.31
CA ASN A 382 -1.72 -38.41 22.72
C ASN A 382 -0.55 -38.27 23.70
N PRO A 383 0.04 -37.07 23.84
CA PRO A 383 1.17 -36.90 24.74
C PRO A 383 0.74 -37.04 26.22
N LEU A 384 1.46 -37.85 26.98
CA LEU A 384 1.25 -38.03 28.42
C LEU A 384 2.34 -37.30 29.19
N ASN A 385 1.95 -36.58 30.25
CA ASN A 385 2.91 -35.94 31.14
C ASN A 385 3.82 -36.99 31.79
N GLY A 386 5.14 -36.81 31.69
CA GLY A 386 6.16 -37.71 32.20
C GLY A 386 6.53 -38.87 31.26
N ALA A 387 5.94 -38.95 30.06
CA ALA A 387 6.31 -39.97 29.08
C ALA A 387 7.78 -39.82 28.68
N SER A 388 8.54 -40.92 28.61
CA SER A 388 9.94 -40.91 28.15
C SER A 388 10.00 -40.75 26.63
N VAL A 389 10.79 -39.83 26.17
CA VAL A 389 11.05 -39.56 24.73
C VAL A 389 12.55 -39.50 24.47
N GLN A 390 12.94 -39.90 23.29
CA GLN A 390 14.29 -39.69 22.79
C GLN A 390 14.30 -38.38 21.99
N VAL A 391 15.03 -37.40 22.48
CA VAL A 391 15.09 -36.05 21.87
C VAL A 391 16.16 -36.07 20.76
N ASN A 392 15.70 -35.71 19.56
CA ASN A 392 16.57 -35.38 18.44
C ASN A 392 16.63 -33.85 18.31
N TYR A 393 17.85 -33.27 18.26
CA TYR A 393 18.00 -31.81 18.17
C TYR A 393 17.92 -31.38 16.74
N VAL A 394 17.04 -30.43 16.48
CA VAL A 394 16.94 -29.71 15.21
C VAL A 394 17.45 -28.30 15.44
N ASP A 395 18.48 -27.91 14.69
CA ASP A 395 18.90 -26.49 14.67
C ASP A 395 17.73 -25.62 14.20
N GLY A 396 17.49 -24.51 14.89
CA GLY A 396 16.30 -23.64 14.70
C GLY A 396 16.07 -23.05 13.30
N ASN A 397 16.85 -23.46 12.30
CA ASN A 397 16.71 -23.08 10.88
C ASN A 397 16.20 -24.23 9.97
N ALA A 398 15.85 -25.39 10.51
CA ALA A 398 15.36 -26.50 9.69
C ALA A 398 13.87 -26.29 9.34
N GLN A 399 13.59 -26.05 8.08
CA GLN A 399 12.24 -26.11 7.53
C GLN A 399 11.66 -27.51 7.77
N PRO A 400 10.33 -27.65 8.04
CA PRO A 400 9.71 -28.95 8.25
C PRO A 400 9.90 -29.82 7.01
N VAL A 401 10.44 -31.02 7.21
CA VAL A 401 10.49 -32.04 6.18
C VAL A 401 9.06 -32.37 5.78
N GLN A 402 8.70 -32.03 4.56
CA GLN A 402 7.44 -32.46 3.95
C GLN A 402 7.48 -33.98 3.85
N THR A 403 6.69 -34.65 4.66
CA THR A 403 6.40 -36.08 4.48
C THR A 403 5.59 -36.21 3.20
N ILE A 404 6.22 -36.77 2.18
CA ILE A 404 5.54 -37.17 0.93
C ILE A 404 4.81 -38.48 1.29
N GLU A 405 3.48 -38.47 1.28
CA GLU A 405 2.65 -39.66 1.03
C GLU A 405 2.33 -39.79 -0.46
#